data_83925c9b554613b72fbcbc9dcc8c81e5
#
_entry.id   83925c9b554613b72fbcbc9dcc8c81e5
#
_cell.length_a   1.000
_cell.length_b   1.000
_cell.length_c   1.000
_cell.angle_alpha   90.00
_cell.angle_beta   90.00
_cell.angle_gamma   90.00
#
_symmetry.space_group_name_H-M   'P 1'
#
loop_
_entity.id
_entity.type
_entity.pdbx_description
1 polymer ?
#
loop_
_entity_poly.entity_id
_entity_poly.type
_entity_poly.pdbx_seq_one_letter_code
_entity_poly.pdbx_strand_id
1 'polypeptide(L)'
;SARTVITPDPNLRIDQVGVPRSVAQNLTFPEIVTPFNIDKMLDLVRRGNSQYPGAKYIVRDNGERIDLRFHPKPSDLHLQCGYKVERHIRDGDLVIFNRQPTLHKMSMMGHRVKVLPWSTFRMNLSVTSPYNADFDGDEMNLHVPQSMETRAEVENIHVTPRQIITPQSNKPVMGIVQDTLTAVRKMTKRDVFLEKEQMMNILMHLPIWDGKMPYPSILKPKPLWTGKQVFSLIIPGNVNVTRTHSTHPDDEDDGPYKWISPGDTKVMVEHGELIMGILCKKTLGSSAGSLLHICMLELGHEVCGRFYGNIQTVVNNWLLLEGHSIGIGDTIADPQTYTEIQRAIKKAKEDVIEVIQKAHNMELEPTPGNTLRQTFENQVNRILNDARDKTGGSAKKSLTEYNNLKAMVVSGSKGSNINISQVIACVGQQNVEGKRIPFGFRKRTLPHFIKDDYGPESRGFVENSYLAGLTPSEFFFHAMGGREGLIDTAVKTAETGYIQRRLIKAMESVMVNYDGTVRNSVGQLIQLRYGEDGLCGETVEFQSLPTLKLSNRVFEKRFKFDPTNERYLRRVFTEDILRELMGSGDVISELEKEWEQLVEDREALRKIFPTGETSVVLPCNLQR
;
A
#
# COMPACT_ATOMS: atom_id res chain seq x y z
N SER A 1 7.46 27.30 -12.79
CA SER A 1 6.49 26.23 -12.52
C SER A 1 5.72 25.86 -13.77
N ALA A 2 5.25 24.64 -13.84
CA ALA A 2 4.41 24.12 -14.91
C ALA A 2 3.30 23.25 -14.33
N ARG A 3 2.23 23.05 -15.10
CA ARG A 3 1.09 22.22 -14.74
C ARG A 3 0.57 21.50 -15.98
N THR A 4 0.41 20.21 -15.89
CA THR A 4 -0.20 19.41 -16.95
C THR A 4 -0.79 18.10 -16.39
N VAL A 5 -1.51 17.41 -17.22
CA VAL A 5 -2.09 16.09 -16.90
C VAL A 5 -0.99 15.06 -16.69
N ILE A 6 -1.22 14.13 -15.80
CA ILE A 6 -0.32 13.03 -15.47
C ILE A 6 -0.73 11.73 -16.17
N THR A 7 0.26 10.92 -16.52
CA THR A 7 0.06 9.57 -17.05
C THR A 7 1.04 8.58 -16.41
N PRO A 8 0.72 7.29 -16.37
CA PRO A 8 1.61 6.30 -15.77
C PRO A 8 2.78 5.94 -16.69
N ASP A 9 3.93 5.64 -16.10
CA ASP A 9 5.07 5.03 -16.76
C ASP A 9 5.80 4.10 -15.78
N PRO A 10 5.63 2.78 -15.89
CA PRO A 10 6.28 1.83 -15.00
C PRO A 10 7.79 1.68 -15.24
N ASN A 11 8.31 2.17 -16.36
CA ASN A 11 9.74 2.12 -16.68
C ASN A 11 10.54 3.25 -16.02
N LEU A 12 9.88 4.27 -15.48
CA LEU A 12 10.54 5.29 -14.67
C LEU A 12 10.78 4.75 -13.24
N ARG A 13 11.93 5.12 -12.66
CA ARG A 13 12.16 4.90 -11.24
C ARG A 13 11.25 5.80 -10.40
N ILE A 14 11.06 5.47 -9.12
CA ILE A 14 10.22 6.29 -8.22
C ILE A 14 10.76 7.71 -8.01
N ASP A 15 12.07 7.91 -8.15
CA ASP A 15 12.73 9.20 -8.03
C ASP A 15 12.73 10.01 -9.33
N GLN A 16 12.18 9.49 -10.41
CA GLN A 16 12.12 10.16 -11.71
C GLN A 16 10.73 10.73 -11.99
N VAL A 17 10.69 11.75 -12.80
CA VAL A 17 9.47 12.31 -13.40
C VAL A 17 9.72 12.56 -14.88
N GLY A 18 8.82 12.08 -15.72
CA GLY A 18 8.86 12.36 -17.16
C GLY A 18 8.33 13.76 -17.45
N VAL A 19 9.13 14.61 -18.03
CA VAL A 19 8.77 15.98 -18.37
C VAL A 19 8.66 16.12 -19.88
N PRO A 20 7.58 16.70 -20.42
CA PRO A 20 7.48 16.99 -21.84
C PRO A 20 8.60 17.90 -22.32
N ARG A 21 9.10 17.64 -23.52
CA ARG A 21 10.15 18.47 -24.11
C ARG A 21 9.74 19.95 -24.23
N SER A 22 8.49 20.24 -24.54
CA SER A 22 7.96 21.61 -24.61
C SER A 22 8.05 22.34 -23.26
N VAL A 23 7.77 21.64 -22.16
CA VAL A 23 7.91 22.17 -20.80
C VAL A 23 9.39 22.36 -20.45
N ALA A 24 10.24 21.42 -20.81
CA ALA A 24 11.68 21.53 -20.56
C ALA A 24 12.33 22.72 -21.30
N GLN A 25 11.84 23.07 -22.48
CA GLN A 25 12.28 24.27 -23.21
C GLN A 25 11.78 25.57 -22.59
N ASN A 26 10.74 25.55 -21.81
CA ASN A 26 10.16 26.75 -21.20
C ASN A 26 10.68 26.99 -19.78
N LEU A 27 10.91 25.95 -19.00
CA LEU A 27 11.45 26.07 -17.64
C LEU A 27 12.98 26.08 -17.65
N THR A 28 13.57 26.84 -16.76
CA THR A 28 15.01 27.08 -16.73
C THR A 28 15.58 26.93 -15.34
N PHE A 29 16.85 26.56 -15.31
CA PHE A 29 17.68 26.56 -14.11
C PHE A 29 18.87 27.49 -14.30
N PRO A 30 19.07 28.50 -13.43
CA PRO A 30 20.21 29.41 -13.55
C PRO A 30 21.50 28.75 -13.11
N GLU A 31 22.47 28.71 -13.98
CA GLU A 31 23.79 28.16 -13.73
C GLU A 31 24.85 29.26 -13.87
N ILE A 32 25.73 29.36 -12.86
CA ILE A 32 26.80 30.37 -12.87
C ILE A 32 27.90 29.93 -13.81
N VAL A 33 28.35 30.83 -14.65
CA VAL A 33 29.48 30.58 -15.56
C VAL A 33 30.79 30.61 -14.77
N THR A 34 31.50 29.49 -14.83
CA THR A 34 32.82 29.31 -14.22
C THR A 34 33.84 28.90 -15.28
N PRO A 35 35.15 29.02 -15.03
CA PRO A 35 36.16 28.54 -16.00
C PRO A 35 36.04 27.08 -16.39
N PHE A 36 35.41 26.27 -15.52
CA PHE A 36 35.23 24.82 -15.75
C PHE A 36 34.06 24.49 -16.68
N ASN A 37 33.03 25.34 -16.75
CA ASN A 37 31.81 25.05 -17.52
C ASN A 37 31.57 26.04 -18.67
N ILE A 38 32.46 27.00 -18.90
CA ILE A 38 32.26 28.09 -19.88
C ILE A 38 32.02 27.55 -21.30
N ASP A 39 32.72 26.52 -21.71
CA ASP A 39 32.56 25.93 -23.04
C ASP A 39 31.18 25.31 -23.23
N LYS A 40 30.70 24.60 -22.21
CA LYS A 40 29.36 24.01 -22.21
C LYS A 40 28.28 25.07 -22.21
N MET A 41 28.45 26.13 -21.45
CA MET A 41 27.51 27.25 -21.40
C MET A 41 27.49 28.02 -22.75
N LEU A 42 28.64 28.19 -23.40
CA LEU A 42 28.71 28.77 -24.74
C LEU A 42 27.95 27.94 -25.77
N ASP A 43 28.06 26.62 -25.73
CA ASP A 43 27.29 25.76 -26.62
C ASP A 43 25.78 25.88 -26.41
N LEU A 44 25.32 25.95 -25.17
CA LEU A 44 23.91 26.17 -24.85
C LEU A 44 23.39 27.52 -25.33
N VAL A 45 24.17 28.58 -25.18
CA VAL A 45 23.83 29.92 -25.65
C VAL A 45 23.78 29.99 -27.18
N ARG A 46 24.71 29.31 -27.86
CA ARG A 46 24.72 29.26 -29.33
C ARG A 46 23.48 28.55 -29.89
N ARG A 47 22.98 27.52 -29.23
CA ARG A 47 21.73 26.85 -29.61
C ARG A 47 20.52 27.76 -29.39
N GLY A 48 20.57 28.63 -28.39
CA GLY A 48 19.49 29.53 -28.05
C GLY A 48 18.25 28.79 -27.48
N ASN A 49 17.12 29.47 -27.50
CA ASN A 49 15.87 28.92 -26.99
C ASN A 49 15.15 28.00 -27.98
N SER A 50 15.42 28.09 -29.25
CA SER A 50 14.72 27.35 -30.30
C SER A 50 15.14 25.87 -30.40
N GLN A 51 16.36 25.56 -29.99
CA GLN A 51 16.91 24.21 -30.00
C GLN A 51 17.04 23.67 -28.58
N TYR A 52 16.59 22.47 -28.35
CA TYR A 52 16.79 21.76 -27.10
C TYR A 52 17.99 20.78 -27.23
N PRO A 53 18.90 20.71 -26.26
CA PRO A 53 19.08 21.55 -25.08
C PRO A 53 19.70 22.91 -25.40
N GLY A 54 19.17 23.97 -24.84
CA GLY A 54 19.64 25.31 -25.05
C GLY A 54 19.53 26.18 -23.80
N ALA A 55 19.50 27.49 -23.98
CA ALA A 55 19.34 28.47 -22.92
C ALA A 55 18.27 29.50 -23.29
N LYS A 56 17.63 30.06 -22.28
CA LYS A 56 16.57 31.07 -22.48
C LYS A 56 17.00 32.46 -22.18
N TYR A 57 17.82 32.66 -21.15
CA TYR A 57 18.31 33.97 -20.71
C TYR A 57 19.78 33.94 -20.33
N ILE A 58 20.44 35.07 -20.47
CA ILE A 58 21.73 35.34 -19.86
C ILE A 58 21.56 36.51 -18.91
N VAL A 59 22.01 36.35 -17.67
CA VAL A 59 22.02 37.43 -16.67
C VAL A 59 23.46 37.84 -16.46
N ARG A 60 23.75 39.11 -16.76
CA ARG A 60 25.07 39.72 -16.55
C ARG A 60 25.31 40.04 -15.08
N ASP A 61 26.53 40.33 -14.72
CA ASP A 61 26.96 40.70 -13.37
C ASP A 61 26.30 42.00 -12.86
N ASN A 62 25.92 42.90 -13.75
CA ASN A 62 25.17 44.14 -13.43
C ASN A 62 23.65 43.91 -13.25
N GLY A 63 23.16 42.70 -13.39
CA GLY A 63 21.73 42.33 -13.29
C GLY A 63 20.95 42.46 -14.61
N GLU A 64 21.59 42.91 -15.70
CA GLU A 64 20.95 42.98 -17.01
C GLU A 64 20.60 41.57 -17.52
N ARG A 65 19.37 41.40 -17.96
CA ARG A 65 18.83 40.11 -18.46
C ARG A 65 18.66 40.17 -19.97
N ILE A 66 19.39 39.31 -20.68
CA ILE A 66 19.32 39.21 -22.14
C ILE A 66 18.43 38.01 -22.49
N ASP A 67 17.37 38.28 -23.27
CA ASP A 67 16.46 37.25 -23.73
C ASP A 67 16.95 36.64 -25.06
N LEU A 68 17.35 35.40 -25.05
CA LEU A 68 17.86 34.70 -26.23
C LEU A 68 16.77 34.37 -27.26
N ARG A 69 15.49 34.48 -26.90
CA ARG A 69 14.39 34.27 -27.86
C ARG A 69 14.28 35.36 -28.90
N PHE A 70 14.60 36.58 -28.51
CA PHE A 70 14.43 37.77 -29.33
C PHE A 70 15.76 38.34 -29.85
N HIS A 71 16.89 37.85 -29.38
CA HIS A 71 18.19 38.30 -29.86
C HIS A 71 18.48 37.72 -31.25
N PRO A 72 18.75 38.58 -32.27
CA PRO A 72 18.87 38.11 -33.67
C PRO A 72 20.10 37.22 -33.94
N LYS A 73 21.14 37.32 -33.12
CA LYS A 73 22.36 36.52 -33.24
C LYS A 73 22.84 35.99 -31.87
N PRO A 74 22.22 34.93 -31.32
CA PRO A 74 22.65 34.38 -30.04
C PRO A 74 24.10 33.87 -30.04
N SER A 75 24.61 33.44 -31.19
CA SER A 75 25.98 32.98 -31.37
C SER A 75 27.06 34.05 -31.16
N ASP A 76 26.72 35.31 -31.28
CA ASP A 76 27.64 36.43 -31.09
C ASP A 76 27.74 36.93 -29.66
N LEU A 77 26.97 36.33 -28.73
CA LEU A 77 27.00 36.69 -27.32
C LEU A 77 28.23 36.15 -26.63
N HIS A 78 28.94 37.03 -25.92
CA HIS A 78 30.10 36.64 -25.11
C HIS A 78 29.69 36.33 -23.68
N LEU A 79 30.21 35.24 -23.14
CA LEU A 79 30.08 34.89 -21.76
C LEU A 79 31.36 35.19 -21.00
N GLN A 80 31.22 35.74 -19.81
CA GLN A 80 32.30 35.95 -18.86
C GLN A 80 32.01 35.19 -17.56
N CYS A 81 33.05 34.82 -16.85
CA CYS A 81 32.89 34.19 -15.53
C CYS A 81 32.11 35.12 -14.58
N GLY A 82 31.15 34.56 -13.87
CA GLY A 82 30.26 35.32 -12.99
C GLY A 82 28.89 35.62 -13.58
N TYR A 83 28.73 35.50 -14.90
CA TYR A 83 27.40 35.57 -15.51
C TYR A 83 26.55 34.34 -15.13
N LYS A 84 25.23 34.48 -15.20
CA LYS A 84 24.29 33.37 -15.04
C LYS A 84 23.65 33.05 -16.38
N VAL A 85 23.64 31.79 -16.73
CA VAL A 85 22.92 31.27 -17.89
C VAL A 85 21.71 30.50 -17.41
N GLU A 86 20.53 30.94 -17.75
CA GLU A 86 19.29 30.21 -17.49
C GLU A 86 19.10 29.18 -18.60
N ARG A 87 19.69 28.02 -18.39
CA ARG A 87 19.61 26.89 -19.30
C ARG A 87 18.28 26.17 -19.20
N HIS A 88 17.88 25.51 -20.26
CA HIS A 88 16.75 24.58 -20.23
C HIS A 88 16.97 23.45 -19.23
N ILE A 89 15.87 22.92 -18.71
CA ILE A 89 15.91 21.72 -17.87
C ILE A 89 16.41 20.56 -18.70
N ARG A 90 17.33 19.78 -18.14
CA ARG A 90 17.90 18.58 -18.74
C ARG A 90 17.68 17.38 -17.84
N ASP A 91 17.97 16.19 -18.36
CA ASP A 91 17.90 14.94 -17.60
C ASP A 91 18.78 15.01 -16.34
N GLY A 92 18.26 14.54 -15.23
CA GLY A 92 18.93 14.53 -13.95
C GLY A 92 18.76 15.80 -13.10
N ASP A 93 18.14 16.84 -13.61
CA ASP A 93 17.80 18.02 -12.80
C ASP A 93 16.78 17.66 -11.73
N LEU A 94 16.92 18.29 -10.56
CA LEU A 94 16.00 18.09 -9.45
C LEU A 94 14.85 19.08 -9.55
N VAL A 95 13.65 18.57 -9.39
CA VAL A 95 12.41 19.35 -9.39
C VAL A 95 11.54 18.91 -8.23
N ILE A 96 10.65 19.80 -7.80
CA ILE A 96 9.61 19.46 -6.83
C ILE A 96 8.32 19.18 -7.58
N PHE A 97 7.75 18.02 -7.35
CA PHE A 97 6.51 17.57 -7.96
C PHE A 97 5.42 17.53 -6.90
N ASN A 98 4.27 18.13 -7.19
CA ASN A 98 3.19 18.35 -6.23
C ASN A 98 1.82 18.06 -6.82
N ARG A 99 0.96 17.43 -6.02
CA ARG A 99 -0.48 17.33 -6.28
C ARG A 99 -1.27 17.99 -5.16
N GLN A 100 -2.20 18.84 -5.53
CA GLN A 100 -3.13 19.45 -4.59
C GLN A 100 -4.36 18.52 -4.37
N PRO A 101 -4.95 18.47 -3.15
CA PRO A 101 -4.54 19.20 -1.94
C PRO A 101 -3.28 18.60 -1.29
N THR A 102 -2.41 19.49 -0.79
CA THR A 102 -1.18 19.09 -0.09
C THR A 102 -1.48 18.85 1.39
N LEU A 103 -1.84 17.62 1.74
CA LEU A 103 -2.30 17.25 3.08
C LEU A 103 -1.18 16.79 4.01
N HIS A 104 -0.07 16.32 3.47
CA HIS A 104 1.08 15.81 4.22
C HIS A 104 2.37 16.08 3.45
N LYS A 105 3.51 15.88 4.09
CA LYS A 105 4.82 16.19 3.48
C LYS A 105 5.09 15.42 2.18
N MET A 106 4.52 14.23 2.03
CA MET A 106 4.68 13.39 0.84
C MET A 106 3.84 13.86 -0.37
N SER A 107 3.00 14.86 -0.21
CA SER A 107 2.29 15.48 -1.34
C SER A 107 3.18 16.40 -2.19
N MET A 108 4.37 16.72 -1.70
CA MET A 108 5.43 17.45 -2.41
C MET A 108 6.74 16.70 -2.24
N MET A 109 7.25 16.12 -3.30
CA MET A 109 8.50 15.35 -3.27
C MET A 109 9.44 15.77 -4.39
N GLY A 110 10.74 15.60 -4.15
CA GLY A 110 11.77 15.84 -5.15
C GLY A 110 11.89 14.68 -6.13
N HIS A 111 11.98 15.00 -7.40
CA HIS A 111 12.17 14.03 -8.48
C HIS A 111 13.31 14.48 -9.40
N ARG A 112 13.95 13.53 -10.05
CA ARG A 112 14.90 13.77 -11.12
C ARG A 112 14.17 13.79 -12.45
N VAL A 113 14.46 14.78 -13.26
CA VAL A 113 13.82 14.97 -14.57
C VAL A 113 14.34 13.92 -15.57
N LYS A 114 13.42 13.38 -16.34
CA LYS A 114 13.70 12.69 -17.60
C LYS A 114 12.84 13.32 -18.69
N VAL A 115 13.48 13.94 -19.68
CA VAL A 115 12.78 14.62 -20.76
C VAL A 115 12.27 13.60 -21.77
N LEU A 116 10.98 13.63 -22.02
CA LEU A 116 10.27 12.69 -22.86
C LEU A 116 9.42 13.42 -23.91
N PRO A 117 9.12 12.80 -25.05
CA PRO A 117 8.16 13.34 -26.02
C PRO A 117 6.74 13.34 -25.44
N TRP A 118 5.82 13.96 -26.17
CA TRP A 118 4.40 14.13 -25.81
C TRP A 118 4.16 15.13 -24.68
N SER A 119 2.91 15.32 -24.29
CA SER A 119 2.49 16.51 -23.54
C SER A 119 2.18 16.27 -22.05
N THR A 120 2.31 15.07 -21.54
CA THR A 120 1.96 14.73 -20.16
C THR A 120 3.17 14.58 -19.26
N PHE A 121 3.01 14.85 -17.96
CA PHE A 121 3.97 14.38 -16.95
C PHE A 121 3.81 12.88 -16.74
N ARG A 122 4.91 12.18 -16.59
CA ARG A 122 4.92 10.73 -16.33
C ARG A 122 5.49 10.45 -14.96
N MET A 123 4.90 9.51 -14.29
CA MET A 123 5.35 9.10 -12.96
C MET A 123 5.22 7.58 -12.79
N ASN A 124 6.03 7.04 -11.89
CA ASN A 124 5.96 5.64 -11.51
C ASN A 124 4.65 5.37 -10.75
N LEU A 125 4.05 4.21 -10.96
CA LEU A 125 2.79 3.86 -10.32
C LEU A 125 2.87 3.77 -8.79
N SER A 126 3.99 3.33 -8.23
CA SER A 126 4.17 3.28 -6.78
C SER A 126 4.06 4.65 -6.09
N VAL A 127 4.41 5.70 -6.79
CA VAL A 127 4.35 7.09 -6.30
C VAL A 127 2.92 7.64 -6.28
N THR A 128 1.97 6.99 -6.93
CA THR A 128 0.56 7.44 -6.92
C THR A 128 -0.06 7.44 -5.53
N SER A 129 0.34 6.52 -4.66
CA SER A 129 -0.22 6.42 -3.30
C SER A 129 0.07 7.62 -2.42
N PRO A 130 1.33 8.11 -2.28
CA PRO A 130 1.60 9.32 -1.49
C PRO A 130 0.96 10.57 -2.07
N TYR A 131 0.86 10.71 -3.38
CA TYR A 131 0.19 11.84 -4.02
C TYR A 131 -1.34 11.71 -4.03
N ASN A 132 -1.87 10.53 -3.70
CA ASN A 132 -3.29 10.19 -3.89
C ASN A 132 -3.75 10.53 -5.31
N ALA A 133 -2.93 10.20 -6.31
CA ALA A 133 -3.14 10.51 -7.71
C ALA A 133 -3.70 9.29 -8.45
N ASP A 134 -4.58 9.55 -9.39
CA ASP A 134 -5.03 8.60 -10.40
C ASP A 134 -4.90 9.23 -11.80
N PHE A 135 -5.06 8.42 -12.83
CA PHE A 135 -4.82 8.85 -14.21
C PHE A 135 -6.13 9.07 -14.99
N ASP A 136 -7.14 9.58 -14.30
CA ASP A 136 -8.47 9.88 -14.88
C ASP A 136 -8.63 11.33 -15.35
N GLY A 137 -7.52 12.06 -15.46
CA GLY A 137 -7.48 13.48 -15.81
C GLY A 137 -6.86 14.36 -14.75
N ASP A 138 -6.27 13.79 -13.70
CA ASP A 138 -5.55 14.53 -12.68
C ASP A 138 -4.40 15.34 -13.29
N GLU A 139 -4.22 16.55 -12.77
CA GLU A 139 -3.11 17.44 -13.09
C GLU A 139 -2.20 17.59 -11.88
N MET A 140 -0.90 17.71 -12.15
CA MET A 140 0.11 17.95 -11.11
C MET A 140 0.99 19.14 -11.47
N ASN A 141 1.56 19.76 -10.45
CA ASN A 141 2.42 20.93 -10.58
C ASN A 141 3.89 20.52 -10.47
N LEU A 142 4.73 21.17 -11.26
CA LEU A 142 6.17 21.00 -11.24
C LEU A 142 6.85 22.33 -10.94
N HIS A 143 7.75 22.33 -9.95
CA HIS A 143 8.52 23.51 -9.56
C HIS A 143 10.01 23.23 -9.72
N VAL A 144 10.72 24.16 -10.33
CA VAL A 144 12.16 24.06 -10.51
C VAL A 144 12.88 24.91 -9.46
N PRO A 145 13.73 24.33 -8.60
CA PRO A 145 14.60 25.10 -7.72
C PRO A 145 15.50 26.03 -8.53
N GLN A 146 15.69 27.26 -8.04
CA GLN A 146 16.45 28.29 -8.76
C GLN A 146 17.83 28.56 -8.16
N SER A 147 18.17 27.95 -7.03
CA SER A 147 19.48 28.09 -6.41
C SER A 147 20.12 26.74 -6.15
N MET A 148 21.44 26.72 -6.01
CA MET A 148 22.19 25.50 -5.70
C MET A 148 21.89 25.00 -4.28
N GLU A 149 21.66 25.91 -3.34
CA GLU A 149 21.26 25.60 -1.97
C GLU A 149 19.92 24.87 -1.92
N THR A 150 18.92 25.39 -2.64
CA THR A 150 17.60 24.74 -2.73
C THR A 150 17.71 23.39 -3.43
N ARG A 151 18.50 23.30 -4.48
CA ARG A 151 18.74 22.02 -5.18
C ARG A 151 19.39 20.98 -4.27
N ALA A 152 20.36 21.37 -3.44
CA ALA A 152 21.00 20.51 -2.46
C ALA A 152 20.00 20.03 -1.39
N GLU A 153 19.14 20.91 -0.92
CA GLU A 153 18.07 20.59 0.03
C GLU A 153 17.08 19.58 -0.55
N VAL A 154 16.64 19.79 -1.78
CA VAL A 154 15.74 18.85 -2.48
C VAL A 154 16.39 17.48 -2.62
N GLU A 155 17.67 17.41 -3.00
CA GLU A 155 18.37 16.16 -3.20
C GLU A 155 18.58 15.36 -1.89
N ASN A 156 18.85 16.05 -0.79
CA ASN A 156 19.22 15.41 0.46
C ASN A 156 18.05 15.17 1.42
N ILE A 157 16.95 15.93 1.30
CA ILE A 157 15.82 15.86 2.23
C ILE A 157 14.53 15.45 1.55
N HIS A 158 14.19 16.07 0.41
CA HIS A 158 12.89 15.95 -0.24
C HIS A 158 12.77 14.84 -1.28
N VAL A 159 13.87 14.28 -1.74
CA VAL A 159 13.86 13.28 -2.81
C VAL A 159 13.01 12.07 -2.44
N THR A 160 12.26 11.56 -3.39
CA THR A 160 11.24 10.52 -3.19
C THR A 160 11.74 9.28 -2.42
N PRO A 161 12.92 8.71 -2.68
CA PRO A 161 13.39 7.56 -1.90
C PRO A 161 13.54 7.83 -0.40
N ARG A 162 13.83 9.06 0.00
CA ARG A 162 13.92 9.44 1.42
C ARG A 162 12.55 9.62 2.09
N GLN A 163 11.48 9.64 1.31
CA GLN A 163 10.11 9.81 1.78
C GLN A 163 9.30 8.50 1.79
N ILE A 164 9.95 7.36 1.62
CA ILE A 164 9.27 6.05 1.55
C ILE A 164 8.54 5.72 2.85
N ILE A 165 9.15 5.98 4.02
CA ILE A 165 8.53 5.73 5.33
C ILE A 165 7.96 7.03 5.89
N THR A 166 6.71 6.98 6.32
CA THR A 166 6.06 8.11 7.00
C THR A 166 6.27 8.07 8.51
N PRO A 167 6.60 9.20 9.16
CA PRO A 167 6.64 9.27 10.62
C PRO A 167 5.27 9.21 11.28
N GLN A 168 4.19 9.44 10.54
CA GLN A 168 2.81 9.41 11.04
C GLN A 168 2.41 8.03 11.58
N SER A 169 2.82 6.96 10.90
CA SER A 169 2.41 5.59 11.21
C SER A 169 3.54 4.56 11.10
N ASN A 170 4.79 5.02 11.08
CA ASN A 170 6.02 4.19 11.02
C ASN A 170 5.97 3.05 10.00
N LYS A 171 5.39 3.32 8.86
CA LYS A 171 5.24 2.35 7.76
C LYS A 171 5.50 3.02 6.41
N PRO A 172 5.78 2.24 5.35
CA PRO A 172 5.89 2.79 4.00
C PRO A 172 4.58 3.44 3.55
N VAL A 173 4.69 4.52 2.78
CA VAL A 173 3.54 5.14 2.08
C VAL A 173 3.41 4.66 0.65
N MET A 174 4.46 4.03 0.12
CA MET A 174 4.53 3.51 -1.23
C MET A 174 4.54 1.99 -1.19
N GLY A 175 3.80 1.37 -2.08
CA GLY A 175 3.77 -0.08 -2.25
C GLY A 175 3.66 -0.42 -3.73
N ILE A 176 3.76 -1.69 -4.03
CA ILE A 176 3.44 -2.20 -5.36
C ILE A 176 1.92 -2.20 -5.50
N VAL A 177 1.43 -1.67 -6.60
CA VAL A 177 -0.01 -1.44 -6.84
C VAL A 177 -0.44 -1.95 -8.22
N GLN A 178 -1.76 -2.00 -8.44
CA GLN A 178 -2.38 -2.28 -9.74
C GLN A 178 -1.92 -3.61 -10.37
N ASP A 179 -1.65 -3.59 -11.65
CA ASP A 179 -1.32 -4.78 -12.44
C ASP A 179 -0.06 -5.50 -11.97
N THR A 180 0.94 -4.76 -11.49
CA THR A 180 2.17 -5.36 -10.97
C THR A 180 1.90 -6.22 -9.74
N LEU A 181 1.03 -5.77 -8.85
CA LEU A 181 0.66 -6.55 -7.66
C LEU A 181 -0.11 -7.82 -8.02
N THR A 182 -1.05 -7.74 -8.96
CA THR A 182 -1.77 -8.92 -9.47
C THR A 182 -0.80 -9.89 -10.14
N ALA A 183 0.10 -9.37 -10.96
CA ALA A 183 1.08 -10.18 -11.68
C ALA A 183 2.07 -10.86 -10.75
N VAL A 184 2.55 -10.18 -9.71
CA VAL A 184 3.48 -10.79 -8.75
C VAL A 184 2.82 -11.92 -7.97
N ARG A 185 1.54 -11.76 -7.62
CA ARG A 185 0.81 -12.88 -6.99
C ARG A 185 0.71 -14.08 -7.92
N LYS A 186 0.34 -13.86 -9.18
CA LYS A 186 0.25 -14.93 -10.18
C LYS A 186 1.62 -15.59 -10.44
N MET A 187 2.67 -14.79 -10.54
CA MET A 187 4.03 -15.27 -10.82
C MET A 187 4.60 -16.15 -9.72
N THR A 188 4.31 -15.84 -8.46
CA THR A 188 4.88 -16.54 -7.31
C THR A 188 4.11 -17.78 -6.85
N LYS A 189 3.08 -18.20 -7.59
CA LYS A 189 2.40 -19.48 -7.33
C LYS A 189 3.31 -20.68 -7.59
N ARG A 190 3.06 -21.80 -6.90
CA ARG A 190 3.81 -23.06 -7.06
C ARG A 190 3.70 -23.69 -8.44
N ASP A 191 2.62 -23.45 -9.16
CA ASP A 191 2.31 -24.06 -10.47
C ASP A 191 2.84 -23.26 -11.67
N VAL A 192 3.56 -22.17 -11.42
CA VAL A 192 4.15 -21.34 -12.47
C VAL A 192 5.57 -21.81 -12.77
N PHE A 193 5.77 -22.21 -14.01
CA PHE A 193 7.06 -22.68 -14.54
C PHE A 193 7.42 -21.92 -15.79
N LEU A 194 8.70 -21.62 -15.94
CA LEU A 194 9.27 -20.93 -17.09
C LEU A 194 10.24 -21.84 -17.83
N GLU A 195 10.13 -21.86 -19.14
CA GLU A 195 11.11 -22.50 -20.01
C GLU A 195 12.37 -21.63 -20.15
N LYS A 196 13.44 -22.22 -20.66
CA LYS A 196 14.76 -21.56 -20.78
C LYS A 196 14.67 -20.22 -21.54
N GLU A 197 13.98 -20.20 -22.68
CA GLU A 197 13.85 -19.00 -23.50
C GLU A 197 13.05 -17.90 -22.76
N GLN A 198 11.97 -18.28 -22.09
CA GLN A 198 11.16 -17.35 -21.28
C GLN A 198 11.97 -16.77 -20.12
N MET A 199 12.72 -17.62 -19.41
CA MET A 199 13.58 -17.19 -18.32
C MET A 199 14.65 -16.22 -18.78
N MET A 200 15.33 -16.52 -19.90
CA MET A 200 16.33 -15.64 -20.48
C MET A 200 15.75 -14.30 -20.91
N ASN A 201 14.57 -14.29 -21.53
CA ASN A 201 13.89 -13.07 -21.91
C ASN A 201 13.56 -12.19 -20.71
N ILE A 202 13.06 -12.78 -19.63
CA ILE A 202 12.72 -12.03 -18.41
C ILE A 202 13.98 -11.48 -17.72
N LEU A 203 15.05 -12.25 -17.67
CA LEU A 203 16.32 -11.82 -17.07
C LEU A 203 16.96 -10.63 -17.80
N MET A 204 16.71 -10.45 -19.08
CA MET A 204 17.17 -9.27 -19.82
C MET A 204 16.57 -7.97 -19.30
N HIS A 205 15.43 -8.01 -18.64
CA HIS A 205 14.76 -6.85 -18.05
C HIS A 205 15.22 -6.55 -16.62
N LEU A 206 16.04 -7.39 -16.02
CA LEU A 206 16.60 -7.16 -14.70
C LEU A 206 17.82 -6.22 -14.80
N PRO A 207 17.75 -4.98 -14.28
CA PRO A 207 18.81 -3.97 -14.47
C PRO A 207 20.15 -4.36 -13.83
N ILE A 208 20.11 -5.12 -12.73
CA ILE A 208 21.29 -5.56 -11.99
C ILE A 208 21.32 -7.09 -11.98
N TRP A 209 21.78 -7.66 -13.06
CA TRP A 209 21.97 -9.09 -13.17
C TRP A 209 23.45 -9.41 -13.33
N ASP A 210 23.95 -10.40 -12.59
CA ASP A 210 25.35 -10.82 -12.60
C ASP A 210 25.74 -11.66 -13.83
N GLY A 211 24.78 -11.90 -14.72
CA GLY A 211 24.98 -12.71 -15.94
C GLY A 211 24.93 -14.23 -15.70
N LYS A 212 24.71 -14.66 -14.45
CA LYS A 212 24.60 -16.08 -14.13
C LYS A 212 23.13 -16.49 -14.02
N MET A 213 22.77 -17.50 -14.79
CA MET A 213 21.45 -18.08 -14.74
C MET A 213 21.36 -19.04 -13.55
N PRO A 214 20.33 -18.97 -12.71
CA PRO A 214 20.16 -19.90 -11.59
C PRO A 214 19.93 -21.33 -12.08
N TYR A 215 20.20 -22.30 -11.22
CA TYR A 215 19.89 -23.68 -11.54
C TYR A 215 18.37 -23.89 -11.67
N PRO A 216 17.92 -24.67 -12.67
CA PRO A 216 16.50 -24.95 -12.81
C PRO A 216 15.97 -25.77 -11.64
N SER A 217 14.73 -25.48 -11.24
CA SER A 217 14.04 -26.25 -10.17
C SER A 217 13.65 -27.64 -10.63
N ILE A 218 13.34 -27.83 -11.90
CA ILE A 218 13.02 -29.11 -12.52
C ILE A 218 14.03 -29.38 -13.62
N LEU A 219 14.68 -30.53 -13.59
CA LEU A 219 15.71 -30.92 -14.56
C LEU A 219 15.16 -31.78 -15.69
N LYS A 220 14.20 -32.65 -15.38
CA LYS A 220 13.63 -33.60 -16.36
C LYS A 220 12.11 -33.56 -16.34
N PRO A 221 11.42 -33.67 -17.48
CA PRO A 221 11.95 -33.99 -18.81
C PRO A 221 12.71 -32.86 -19.48
N LYS A 222 12.46 -31.59 -19.12
CA LYS A 222 13.16 -30.40 -19.59
C LYS A 222 13.44 -29.44 -18.42
N PRO A 223 14.50 -28.62 -18.52
CA PRO A 223 14.79 -27.68 -17.45
C PRO A 223 13.69 -26.62 -17.35
N LEU A 224 13.15 -26.43 -16.14
CA LEU A 224 12.12 -25.44 -15.82
C LEU A 224 12.52 -24.64 -14.60
N TRP A 225 12.29 -23.35 -14.67
CA TRP A 225 12.47 -22.39 -13.57
C TRP A 225 11.13 -21.98 -13.00
N THR A 226 11.11 -21.55 -11.76
CA THR A 226 9.89 -21.05 -11.11
C THR A 226 9.86 -19.53 -11.09
N GLY A 227 8.66 -18.97 -10.97
CA GLY A 227 8.50 -17.53 -10.78
C GLY A 227 9.09 -17.00 -9.45
N LYS A 228 9.14 -17.84 -8.42
CA LYS A 228 9.81 -17.52 -7.15
C LYS A 228 11.33 -17.35 -7.35
N GLN A 229 11.95 -18.12 -8.21
CA GLN A 229 13.37 -17.95 -8.57
C GLN A 229 13.62 -16.62 -9.26
N VAL A 230 12.74 -16.20 -10.18
CA VAL A 230 12.81 -14.88 -10.82
C VAL A 230 12.71 -13.78 -9.77
N PHE A 231 11.74 -13.85 -8.87
CA PHE A 231 11.57 -12.84 -7.84
C PHE A 231 12.76 -12.81 -6.86
N SER A 232 13.35 -13.94 -6.55
CA SER A 232 14.54 -14.01 -5.70
C SER A 232 15.74 -13.26 -6.29
N LEU A 233 15.86 -13.22 -7.61
CA LEU A 233 16.89 -12.43 -8.29
C LEU A 233 16.65 -10.91 -8.21
N ILE A 234 15.42 -10.49 -7.99
CA ILE A 234 15.05 -9.08 -7.85
C ILE A 234 15.35 -8.57 -6.44
N ILE A 235 15.23 -9.39 -5.42
CA ILE A 235 15.40 -8.99 -4.01
C ILE A 235 16.84 -8.54 -3.78
N PRO A 236 17.06 -7.30 -3.31
CA PRO A 236 18.41 -6.82 -3.04
C PRO A 236 18.94 -7.33 -1.69
N GLY A 237 20.19 -7.74 -1.66
CA GLY A 237 20.91 -8.06 -0.42
C GLY A 237 20.36 -9.26 0.37
N ASN A 238 20.82 -9.37 1.61
CA ASN A 238 20.41 -10.43 2.53
C ASN A 238 19.28 -9.93 3.43
N VAL A 239 18.05 -10.16 3.00
CA VAL A 239 16.84 -9.73 3.74
C VAL A 239 16.11 -10.95 4.26
N ASN A 240 15.63 -10.87 5.49
CA ASN A 240 14.85 -11.93 6.13
C ASN A 240 13.47 -11.41 6.47
N VAL A 241 12.43 -12.04 5.92
CA VAL A 241 11.03 -11.64 6.13
C VAL A 241 10.16 -12.88 6.26
N THR A 242 9.31 -12.89 7.25
CA THR A 242 8.26 -13.89 7.40
C THR A 242 6.91 -13.19 7.46
N ARG A 243 6.07 -13.47 6.49
CA ARG A 243 4.71 -12.90 6.37
C ARG A 243 3.72 -13.99 5.98
N THR A 244 2.46 -13.63 5.93
CA THR A 244 1.39 -14.51 5.50
C THR A 244 0.66 -13.93 4.30
N HIS A 245 0.18 -14.78 3.42
CA HIS A 245 -0.68 -14.38 2.31
C HIS A 245 -2.07 -13.99 2.84
N SER A 246 -2.82 -13.19 2.08
CA SER A 246 -4.16 -12.74 2.47
C SER A 246 -5.17 -13.87 2.70
N THR A 247 -4.95 -15.05 2.10
CA THR A 247 -5.78 -16.23 2.23
C THR A 247 -5.28 -17.25 3.26
N HIS A 248 -4.28 -16.86 4.08
CA HIS A 248 -3.73 -17.75 5.10
C HIS A 248 -4.80 -18.12 6.13
N PRO A 249 -5.08 -19.42 6.36
CA PRO A 249 -6.01 -19.87 7.39
C PRO A 249 -5.44 -19.64 8.79
N ASP A 250 -6.25 -19.09 9.69
CA ASP A 250 -5.83 -18.80 11.08
C ASP A 250 -5.46 -20.07 11.86
N ASP A 251 -6.01 -21.22 11.49
CA ASP A 251 -5.81 -22.50 12.15
C ASP A 251 -4.45 -23.16 11.85
N GLU A 252 -3.77 -22.76 10.79
CA GLU A 252 -2.49 -23.36 10.38
C GLU A 252 -1.33 -23.04 11.30
N ASP A 253 -1.35 -21.89 11.99
CA ASP A 253 -0.27 -21.45 12.86
C ASP A 253 -0.08 -22.33 14.10
N ASP A 254 -1.12 -22.99 14.56
CA ASP A 254 -1.12 -23.88 15.73
C ASP A 254 -1.19 -25.37 15.35
N GLY A 255 -1.29 -25.71 14.07
CA GLY A 255 -1.49 -27.07 13.56
C GLY A 255 -0.22 -27.76 13.06
N PRO A 256 -0.37 -28.94 12.43
CA PRO A 256 0.74 -29.71 11.87
C PRO A 256 1.43 -29.00 10.70
N TYR A 257 0.78 -28.03 10.08
CA TYR A 257 1.28 -27.27 8.93
C TYR A 257 1.91 -25.92 9.32
N LYS A 258 2.36 -25.79 10.56
CA LYS A 258 2.96 -24.57 11.09
C LYS A 258 4.13 -24.04 10.25
N TRP A 259 4.97 -24.92 9.73
CA TRP A 259 6.18 -24.57 8.98
C TRP A 259 5.96 -24.51 7.48
N ILE A 260 5.17 -25.41 6.92
CA ILE A 260 4.89 -25.51 5.49
C ILE A 260 3.38 -25.57 5.30
N SER A 261 2.81 -24.54 4.67
CA SER A 261 1.40 -24.48 4.36
C SER A 261 1.07 -25.27 3.10
N PRO A 262 0.00 -26.10 3.10
CA PRO A 262 -0.47 -26.77 1.89
C PRO A 262 -0.88 -25.81 0.77
N GLY A 263 -1.47 -24.67 1.14
CA GLY A 263 -1.90 -23.63 0.19
C GLY A 263 -0.80 -22.64 -0.21
N ASP A 264 0.43 -22.83 0.24
CA ASP A 264 1.55 -21.91 0.00
C ASP A 264 1.27 -20.48 0.51
N THR A 265 0.58 -20.38 1.64
CA THR A 265 0.13 -19.10 2.19
C THR A 265 1.11 -18.46 3.17
N LYS A 266 2.14 -19.18 3.59
CA LYS A 266 3.19 -18.65 4.45
C LYS A 266 4.36 -18.18 3.60
N VAL A 267 4.64 -16.88 3.65
CA VAL A 267 5.72 -16.25 2.90
C VAL A 267 6.98 -16.22 3.76
N MET A 268 8.06 -16.77 3.23
CA MET A 268 9.37 -16.76 3.87
C MET A 268 10.44 -16.32 2.86
N VAL A 269 11.14 -15.26 3.20
CA VAL A 269 12.32 -14.79 2.50
C VAL A 269 13.50 -14.91 3.44
N GLU A 270 14.50 -15.68 3.07
CA GLU A 270 15.74 -15.84 3.83
C GLU A 270 16.94 -15.59 2.94
N HIS A 271 17.90 -14.82 3.44
CA HIS A 271 19.12 -14.44 2.71
C HIS A 271 18.84 -13.85 1.31
N GLY A 272 17.75 -13.12 1.17
CA GLY A 272 17.34 -12.53 -0.11
C GLY A 272 16.73 -13.50 -1.11
N GLU A 273 16.39 -14.71 -0.70
CA GLU A 273 15.69 -15.70 -1.52
C GLU A 273 14.27 -15.96 -1.04
N LEU A 274 13.31 -15.92 -1.95
CA LEU A 274 11.93 -16.31 -1.68
C LEU A 274 11.83 -17.84 -1.69
N ILE A 275 11.85 -18.44 -0.51
CA ILE A 275 11.84 -19.89 -0.34
C ILE A 275 10.44 -20.46 -0.53
N MET A 276 9.45 -19.85 0.07
CA MET A 276 8.06 -20.28 0.00
C MET A 276 7.10 -19.10 0.13
N GLY A 277 5.86 -19.32 -0.29
CA GLY A 277 4.78 -18.36 -0.16
C GLY A 277 4.45 -17.62 -1.45
N ILE A 278 3.22 -17.11 -1.49
CA ILE A 278 2.69 -16.30 -2.60
C ILE A 278 2.71 -14.84 -2.15
N LEU A 279 3.29 -13.99 -2.96
CA LEU A 279 3.39 -12.56 -2.67
C LEU A 279 2.06 -11.85 -2.94
N CYS A 280 1.66 -10.99 -2.01
CA CYS A 280 0.46 -10.17 -2.13
C CYS A 280 0.68 -8.79 -1.49
N LYS A 281 -0.37 -8.02 -1.34
CA LYS A 281 -0.32 -6.69 -0.70
C LYS A 281 0.26 -6.71 0.72
N LYS A 282 0.09 -7.79 1.48
CA LYS A 282 0.67 -7.92 2.82
C LYS A 282 2.21 -7.92 2.82
N THR A 283 2.82 -8.40 1.75
CA THR A 283 4.29 -8.45 1.62
C THR A 283 4.86 -7.29 0.81
N LEU A 284 4.21 -6.89 -0.27
CA LEU A 284 4.68 -5.85 -1.19
C LEU A 284 3.87 -4.56 -1.16
N GLY A 285 2.88 -4.48 -0.30
CA GLY A 285 2.11 -3.25 -0.10
C GLY A 285 2.76 -2.30 0.90
N SER A 286 2.02 -1.28 1.29
CA SER A 286 2.43 -0.24 2.23
C SER A 286 2.20 -0.61 3.70
N SER A 287 2.21 -1.89 4.05
CA SER A 287 2.03 -2.35 5.43
C SER A 287 3.33 -2.33 6.24
N ALA A 288 3.22 -2.12 7.55
CA ALA A 288 4.35 -2.24 8.46
C ALA A 288 4.89 -3.67 8.47
N GLY A 289 6.21 -3.83 8.47
CA GLY A 289 6.88 -5.13 8.44
C GLY A 289 6.87 -5.81 7.07
N SER A 290 6.43 -5.14 6.02
CA SER A 290 6.50 -5.64 4.64
C SER A 290 7.94 -5.77 4.15
N LEU A 291 8.14 -6.50 3.06
CA LEU A 291 9.45 -6.64 2.43
C LEU A 291 10.07 -5.28 2.05
N LEU A 292 9.24 -4.37 1.55
CA LEU A 292 9.68 -3.02 1.20
C LEU A 292 10.11 -2.20 2.44
N HIS A 293 9.38 -2.33 3.54
CA HIS A 293 9.74 -1.69 4.80
C HIS A 293 11.08 -2.17 5.33
N ILE A 294 11.32 -3.45 5.31
CA ILE A 294 12.56 -4.05 5.77
C ILE A 294 13.74 -3.69 4.85
N CYS A 295 13.52 -3.70 3.53
CA CYS A 295 14.54 -3.23 2.58
C CYS A 295 14.93 -1.77 2.84
N MET A 296 13.96 -0.90 3.15
CA MET A 296 14.24 0.50 3.47
C MET A 296 15.07 0.65 4.74
N LEU A 297 14.71 -0.09 5.80
CA LEU A 297 15.38 -0.01 7.09
C LEU A 297 16.80 -0.60 7.07
N GLU A 298 17.01 -1.71 6.37
CA GLU A 298 18.27 -2.43 6.38
C GLU A 298 19.22 -2.02 5.25
N LEU A 299 18.71 -1.79 4.06
CA LEU A 299 19.53 -1.55 2.87
C LEU A 299 19.63 -0.08 2.47
N GLY A 300 18.83 0.78 3.06
CA GLY A 300 18.81 2.20 2.77
C GLY A 300 17.85 2.62 1.67
N HIS A 301 17.71 3.92 1.51
CA HIS A 301 16.72 4.53 0.63
C HIS A 301 17.02 4.35 -0.87
N GLU A 302 18.28 4.40 -1.28
CA GLU A 302 18.65 4.24 -2.70
C GLU A 302 18.36 2.85 -3.23
N VAL A 303 18.77 1.84 -2.48
CA VAL A 303 18.55 0.43 -2.84
C VAL A 303 17.06 0.12 -2.88
N CYS A 304 16.31 0.57 -1.88
CA CYS A 304 14.86 0.39 -1.83
C CYS A 304 14.16 1.09 -3.01
N GLY A 305 14.57 2.31 -3.34
CA GLY A 305 14.03 3.03 -4.50
C GLY A 305 14.22 2.30 -5.82
N ARG A 306 15.39 1.72 -6.03
CA ARG A 306 15.66 0.88 -7.20
C ARG A 306 14.86 -0.42 -7.19
N PHE A 307 14.64 -0.99 -6.02
CA PHE A 307 13.85 -2.21 -5.85
C PHE A 307 12.42 -2.06 -6.36
N TYR A 308 11.75 -0.94 -6.07
CA TYR A 308 10.43 -0.65 -6.64
C TYR A 308 10.42 -0.71 -8.18
N GLY A 309 11.36 -0.04 -8.80
CA GLY A 309 11.48 -0.03 -10.26
C GLY A 309 11.80 -1.40 -10.85
N ASN A 310 12.68 -2.15 -10.22
CA ASN A 310 13.07 -3.49 -10.67
C ASN A 310 11.91 -4.47 -10.60
N ILE A 311 11.13 -4.46 -9.51
CA ILE A 311 9.92 -5.28 -9.40
C ILE A 311 8.97 -4.99 -10.55
N GLN A 312 8.67 -3.73 -10.78
CA GLN A 312 7.72 -3.34 -11.84
C GLN A 312 8.21 -3.77 -13.22
N THR A 313 9.47 -3.51 -13.55
CA THR A 313 10.02 -3.85 -14.86
C THR A 313 9.96 -5.35 -15.12
N VAL A 314 10.45 -6.16 -14.21
CA VAL A 314 10.53 -7.62 -14.39
C VAL A 314 9.14 -8.26 -14.38
N VAL A 315 8.32 -7.92 -13.40
CA VAL A 315 6.99 -8.53 -13.24
C VAL A 315 6.05 -8.13 -14.37
N ASN A 316 6.08 -6.88 -14.83
CA ASN A 316 5.26 -6.43 -15.94
C ASN A 316 5.64 -7.13 -17.25
N ASN A 317 6.93 -7.37 -17.49
CA ASN A 317 7.36 -8.11 -18.67
C ASN A 317 6.96 -9.60 -18.60
N TRP A 318 6.96 -10.20 -17.41
CA TRP A 318 6.37 -11.53 -17.23
C TRP A 318 4.86 -11.53 -17.50
N LEU A 319 4.13 -10.49 -17.07
CA LEU A 319 2.70 -10.37 -17.30
C LEU A 319 2.35 -10.30 -18.80
N LEU A 320 3.22 -9.75 -19.63
CA LEU A 320 3.03 -9.77 -21.09
C LEU A 320 2.98 -11.19 -21.66
N LEU A 321 3.68 -12.14 -21.03
CA LEU A 321 3.67 -13.55 -21.44
C LEU A 321 2.41 -14.27 -20.92
N GLU A 322 1.98 -13.98 -19.70
CA GLU A 322 0.83 -14.63 -19.06
C GLU A 322 -0.51 -14.00 -19.46
N GLY A 323 -0.56 -12.68 -19.37
CA GLY A 323 -1.80 -11.92 -19.56
C GLY A 323 -2.71 -11.90 -18.33
N HIS A 324 -3.61 -10.93 -18.31
CA HIS A 324 -4.65 -10.79 -17.28
C HIS A 324 -5.84 -10.04 -17.87
N SER A 325 -7.03 -10.61 -17.72
CA SER A 325 -8.28 -10.00 -18.16
C SER A 325 -9.45 -10.56 -17.37
N ILE A 326 -10.56 -9.84 -17.34
CA ILE A 326 -11.80 -10.30 -16.75
C ILE A 326 -12.82 -10.50 -17.87
N GLY A 327 -13.34 -11.72 -17.95
CA GLY A 327 -14.44 -12.05 -18.85
C GLY A 327 -15.75 -12.26 -18.10
N ILE A 328 -16.85 -12.37 -18.85
CA ILE A 328 -18.16 -12.69 -18.29
C ILE A 328 -18.14 -14.03 -17.54
N GLY A 329 -17.36 -15.00 -18.03
CA GLY A 329 -17.18 -16.29 -17.36
C GLY A 329 -16.67 -16.20 -15.93
N ASP A 330 -15.88 -15.18 -15.59
CA ASP A 330 -15.39 -14.95 -14.23
C ASP A 330 -16.50 -14.47 -13.28
N THR A 331 -17.59 -13.97 -13.79
CA THR A 331 -18.73 -13.43 -13.02
C THR A 331 -19.85 -14.45 -12.84
N ILE A 332 -19.77 -15.61 -13.47
CA ILE A 332 -20.79 -16.65 -13.43
C ILE A 332 -20.41 -17.68 -12.36
N ALA A 333 -21.31 -17.94 -11.43
CA ALA A 333 -21.18 -19.00 -10.45
C ALA A 333 -21.85 -20.31 -10.95
N ASP A 334 -21.60 -21.41 -10.24
CA ASP A 334 -22.24 -22.68 -10.53
C ASP A 334 -23.77 -22.62 -10.35
N PRO A 335 -24.57 -23.36 -11.12
CA PRO A 335 -26.02 -23.40 -10.95
C PRO A 335 -26.46 -23.79 -9.53
N GLN A 336 -25.73 -24.68 -8.90
CA GLN A 336 -25.96 -25.07 -7.50
C GLN A 336 -25.78 -23.89 -6.54
N THR A 337 -24.76 -23.08 -6.75
CA THR A 337 -24.50 -21.89 -5.94
C THR A 337 -25.63 -20.85 -6.11
N TYR A 338 -26.14 -20.66 -7.31
CA TYR A 338 -27.30 -19.78 -7.53
C TYR A 338 -28.55 -20.27 -6.80
N THR A 339 -28.78 -21.59 -6.77
CA THR A 339 -29.89 -22.18 -6.04
C THR A 339 -29.74 -21.93 -4.53
N GLU A 340 -28.54 -22.09 -3.98
CA GLU A 340 -28.24 -21.78 -2.56
C GLU A 340 -28.45 -20.30 -2.23
N ILE A 341 -28.01 -19.41 -3.11
CA ILE A 341 -28.17 -17.96 -2.95
C ILE A 341 -29.66 -17.60 -2.90
N GLN A 342 -30.44 -18.09 -3.85
CA GLN A 342 -31.89 -17.84 -3.89
C GLN A 342 -32.60 -18.38 -2.65
N ARG A 343 -32.21 -19.57 -2.19
CA ARG A 343 -32.76 -20.16 -0.96
C ARG A 343 -32.43 -19.32 0.26
N ALA A 344 -31.19 -18.82 0.39
CA ALA A 344 -30.77 -17.96 1.49
C ALA A 344 -31.52 -16.62 1.49
N ILE A 345 -31.73 -16.01 0.34
CA ILE A 345 -32.50 -14.76 0.19
C ILE A 345 -33.96 -14.98 0.55
N LYS A 346 -34.57 -16.06 0.08
CA LYS A 346 -35.97 -16.41 0.39
C LYS A 346 -36.16 -16.60 1.90
N LYS A 347 -35.24 -17.34 2.54
CA LYS A 347 -35.27 -17.52 3.99
C LYS A 347 -35.14 -16.19 4.74
N ALA A 348 -34.23 -15.32 4.33
CA ALA A 348 -34.07 -13.99 4.93
C ALA A 348 -35.34 -13.15 4.83
N LYS A 349 -36.02 -13.19 3.69
CA LYS A 349 -37.34 -12.52 3.53
C LYS A 349 -38.42 -13.10 4.45
N GLU A 350 -38.48 -14.40 4.60
CA GLU A 350 -39.38 -15.08 5.53
C GLU A 350 -39.10 -14.69 6.99
N ASP A 351 -37.82 -14.63 7.38
CA ASP A 351 -37.40 -14.19 8.71
C ASP A 351 -37.79 -12.73 8.99
N VAL A 352 -37.65 -11.85 7.99
CA VAL A 352 -38.09 -10.45 8.11
C VAL A 352 -39.61 -10.34 8.26
N ILE A 353 -40.39 -11.14 7.54
CA ILE A 353 -41.84 -11.18 7.67
C ILE A 353 -42.23 -11.65 9.07
N GLU A 354 -41.56 -12.64 9.62
CA GLU A 354 -41.76 -13.11 10.99
C GLU A 354 -41.53 -11.99 12.01
N VAL A 355 -40.43 -11.22 11.85
CA VAL A 355 -40.15 -10.06 12.73
C VAL A 355 -41.24 -8.99 12.61
N ILE A 356 -41.75 -8.75 11.40
CA ILE A 356 -42.87 -7.81 11.18
C ILE A 356 -44.11 -8.29 11.90
N GLN A 357 -44.46 -9.57 11.83
CA GLN A 357 -45.60 -10.16 12.53
C GLN A 357 -45.45 -10.06 14.05
N LYS A 358 -44.27 -10.34 14.60
CA LYS A 358 -43.97 -10.15 16.02
C LYS A 358 -44.15 -8.70 16.46
N ALA A 359 -43.73 -7.74 15.65
CA ALA A 359 -43.93 -6.33 15.93
C ALA A 359 -45.40 -5.94 15.89
N HIS A 360 -46.18 -6.46 14.96
CA HIS A 360 -47.64 -6.23 14.90
C HIS A 360 -48.39 -6.83 16.08
N ASN A 361 -47.98 -7.99 16.54
CA ASN A 361 -48.58 -8.67 17.69
C ASN A 361 -48.10 -8.10 19.04
N MET A 362 -47.24 -7.07 19.03
CA MET A 362 -46.61 -6.48 20.23
C MET A 362 -45.79 -7.46 21.07
N GLU A 363 -45.30 -8.51 20.45
CA GLU A 363 -44.46 -9.54 21.08
C GLU A 363 -42.97 -9.16 21.04
N LEU A 364 -42.60 -8.08 20.31
CA LEU A 364 -41.23 -7.63 20.19
C LEU A 364 -40.81 -6.86 21.44
N GLU A 365 -39.81 -7.38 22.16
CA GLU A 365 -39.21 -6.72 23.30
C GLU A 365 -38.16 -5.70 22.89
N PRO A 366 -38.26 -4.42 23.34
CA PRO A 366 -37.22 -3.44 23.04
C PRO A 366 -35.92 -3.78 23.75
N THR A 367 -34.80 -3.68 23.02
CA THR A 367 -33.44 -3.83 23.60
C THR A 367 -33.14 -2.65 24.52
N PRO A 368 -32.32 -2.83 25.60
CA PRO A 368 -31.96 -1.73 26.49
C PRO A 368 -31.37 -0.54 25.74
N GLY A 369 -31.91 0.66 26.00
CA GLY A 369 -31.49 1.91 25.38
C GLY A 369 -32.06 2.21 24.00
N ASN A 370 -32.90 1.34 23.43
CA ASN A 370 -33.52 1.52 22.12
C ASN A 370 -35.06 1.55 22.25
N THR A 371 -35.70 2.29 21.35
CA THR A 371 -37.14 2.24 21.19
C THR A 371 -37.56 0.95 20.44
N LEU A 372 -38.84 0.62 20.47
CA LEU A 372 -39.39 -0.52 19.74
C LEU A 372 -39.10 -0.45 18.23
N ARG A 373 -39.22 0.73 17.64
CA ARG A 373 -38.90 0.96 16.22
C ARG A 373 -37.41 0.77 15.93
N GLN A 374 -36.55 1.28 16.80
CA GLN A 374 -35.10 1.09 16.66
C GLN A 374 -34.70 -0.39 16.78
N THR A 375 -35.30 -1.11 17.71
CA THR A 375 -35.10 -2.54 17.89
C THR A 375 -35.53 -3.34 16.64
N PHE A 376 -36.70 -3.01 16.11
CA PHE A 376 -37.21 -3.61 14.87
C PHE A 376 -36.25 -3.37 13.69
N GLU A 377 -35.85 -2.12 13.46
CA GLU A 377 -34.92 -1.78 12.38
C GLU A 377 -33.55 -2.47 12.55
N ASN A 378 -33.02 -2.54 13.78
CA ASN A 378 -31.76 -3.23 14.05
C ASN A 378 -31.85 -4.72 13.75
N GLN A 379 -32.92 -5.39 14.12
CA GLN A 379 -33.11 -6.81 13.83
C GLN A 379 -33.26 -7.07 12.32
N VAL A 380 -34.03 -6.26 11.62
CA VAL A 380 -34.19 -6.38 10.16
C VAL A 380 -32.87 -6.14 9.43
N ASN A 381 -32.13 -5.09 9.80
CA ASN A 381 -30.84 -4.80 9.23
C ASN A 381 -29.83 -5.94 9.46
N ARG A 382 -29.83 -6.53 10.65
CA ARG A 382 -29.00 -7.68 10.96
C ARG A 382 -29.34 -8.87 10.08
N ILE A 383 -30.59 -9.24 9.94
CA ILE A 383 -31.04 -10.36 9.12
C ILE A 383 -30.64 -10.15 7.66
N LEU A 384 -30.84 -8.96 7.11
CA LEU A 384 -30.53 -8.65 5.72
C LEU A 384 -29.02 -8.59 5.45
N ASN A 385 -28.24 -8.06 6.38
CA ASN A 385 -26.78 -8.05 6.27
C ASN A 385 -26.20 -9.47 6.37
N ASP A 386 -26.69 -10.29 7.29
CA ASP A 386 -26.29 -11.69 7.41
C ASP A 386 -26.61 -12.48 6.14
N ALA A 387 -27.75 -12.21 5.51
CA ALA A 387 -28.12 -12.81 4.23
C ALA A 387 -27.15 -12.42 3.10
N ARG A 388 -26.82 -11.13 3.00
CA ARG A 388 -25.83 -10.64 2.03
C ARG A 388 -24.47 -11.31 2.23
N ASP A 389 -23.99 -11.36 3.47
CA ASP A 389 -22.67 -11.91 3.79
C ASP A 389 -22.62 -13.43 3.56
N LYS A 390 -23.70 -14.13 3.87
CA LYS A 390 -23.83 -15.58 3.63
C LYS A 390 -23.86 -15.90 2.13
N THR A 391 -24.64 -15.16 1.35
CA THR A 391 -24.70 -15.34 -0.11
C THR A 391 -23.37 -14.97 -0.77
N GLY A 392 -22.72 -13.91 -0.33
CA GLY A 392 -21.39 -13.52 -0.77
C GLY A 392 -20.32 -14.57 -0.45
N GLY A 393 -20.39 -15.19 0.74
CA GLY A 393 -19.51 -16.28 1.13
C GLY A 393 -19.69 -17.51 0.24
N SER A 394 -20.92 -17.88 -0.08
CA SER A 394 -21.23 -18.98 -1.00
C SER A 394 -20.72 -18.71 -2.40
N ALA A 395 -20.92 -17.49 -2.92
CA ALA A 395 -20.40 -17.08 -4.22
C ALA A 395 -18.87 -17.14 -4.28
N LYS A 396 -18.18 -16.64 -3.27
CA LYS A 396 -16.73 -16.68 -3.18
C LYS A 396 -16.16 -18.10 -3.17
N LYS A 397 -16.80 -19.01 -2.44
CA LYS A 397 -16.38 -20.43 -2.36
C LYS A 397 -16.54 -21.15 -3.69
N SER A 398 -17.50 -20.77 -4.52
CA SER A 398 -17.73 -21.36 -5.83
C SER A 398 -16.72 -20.94 -6.91
N LEU A 399 -15.96 -19.88 -6.69
CA LEU A 399 -14.96 -19.39 -7.64
C LEU A 399 -13.73 -20.28 -7.67
N THR A 400 -13.25 -20.58 -8.87
CA THR A 400 -12.04 -21.35 -9.08
C THR A 400 -10.79 -20.54 -8.72
N GLU A 401 -9.66 -21.23 -8.50
CA GLU A 401 -8.36 -20.58 -8.29
C GLU A 401 -7.89 -19.73 -9.48
N TYR A 402 -8.39 -20.00 -10.67
CA TYR A 402 -8.06 -19.29 -11.92
C TYR A 402 -9.00 -18.12 -12.23
N ASN A 403 -9.97 -17.86 -11.37
CA ASN A 403 -10.89 -16.74 -11.53
C ASN A 403 -10.15 -15.41 -11.37
N ASN A 404 -10.26 -14.53 -12.38
CA ASN A 404 -9.50 -13.29 -12.39
C ASN A 404 -10.08 -12.20 -11.46
N LEU A 405 -11.38 -12.21 -11.15
CA LEU A 405 -11.94 -11.37 -10.08
C LEU A 405 -11.35 -11.75 -8.73
N LYS A 406 -11.33 -13.05 -8.42
CA LYS A 406 -10.72 -13.59 -7.21
C LYS A 406 -9.22 -13.26 -7.16
N ALA A 407 -8.51 -13.36 -8.28
CA ALA A 407 -7.10 -13.02 -8.38
C ALA A 407 -6.81 -11.57 -7.96
N MET A 408 -7.59 -10.61 -8.44
CA MET A 408 -7.43 -9.21 -8.06
C MET A 408 -7.74 -8.94 -6.59
N VAL A 409 -8.77 -9.57 -6.05
CA VAL A 409 -9.16 -9.39 -4.64
C VAL A 409 -8.14 -10.03 -3.70
N VAL A 410 -7.68 -11.23 -4.00
CA VAL A 410 -6.70 -11.97 -3.18
C VAL A 410 -5.33 -11.31 -3.21
N SER A 411 -4.89 -10.81 -4.35
CA SER A 411 -3.64 -10.04 -4.44
C SER A 411 -3.70 -8.71 -3.68
N GLY A 412 -4.90 -8.16 -3.51
CA GLY A 412 -5.13 -6.86 -2.90
C GLY A 412 -4.94 -5.69 -3.86
N SER A 413 -4.84 -5.96 -5.16
CA SER A 413 -4.65 -4.91 -6.18
C SER A 413 -5.90 -4.07 -6.38
N LYS A 414 -7.06 -4.69 -6.50
CA LYS A 414 -8.34 -4.01 -6.71
C LYS A 414 -9.52 -4.87 -6.26
N GLY A 415 -10.54 -4.19 -5.76
CA GLY A 415 -11.77 -4.84 -5.33
C GLY A 415 -11.69 -5.46 -3.93
N SER A 416 -12.84 -5.97 -3.49
CA SER A 416 -13.00 -6.64 -2.21
C SER A 416 -13.99 -7.79 -2.32
N ASN A 417 -14.14 -8.58 -1.28
CA ASN A 417 -15.13 -9.66 -1.22
C ASN A 417 -16.57 -9.14 -1.40
N ILE A 418 -16.84 -7.91 -0.95
CA ILE A 418 -18.14 -7.26 -1.14
C ILE A 418 -18.42 -7.04 -2.63
N ASN A 419 -17.42 -6.63 -3.40
CA ASN A 419 -17.57 -6.44 -4.84
C ASN A 419 -17.92 -7.75 -5.55
N ILE A 420 -17.26 -8.84 -5.19
CA ILE A 420 -17.59 -10.18 -5.73
C ILE A 420 -19.04 -10.55 -5.38
N SER A 421 -19.44 -10.34 -4.13
CA SER A 421 -20.80 -10.60 -3.68
C SER A 421 -21.84 -9.79 -4.47
N GLN A 422 -21.60 -8.51 -4.68
CA GLN A 422 -22.52 -7.63 -5.41
C GLN A 422 -22.62 -7.97 -6.90
N VAL A 423 -21.52 -8.38 -7.51
CA VAL A 423 -21.51 -8.76 -8.93
C VAL A 423 -22.20 -10.11 -9.16
N ILE A 424 -21.97 -11.09 -8.31
CA ILE A 424 -22.38 -12.48 -8.53
C ILE A 424 -23.66 -12.84 -7.77
N ALA A 425 -23.79 -12.42 -6.51
CA ALA A 425 -24.83 -12.91 -5.61
C ALA A 425 -25.94 -11.92 -5.33
N CYS A 426 -25.65 -10.87 -4.58
CA CYS A 426 -26.66 -9.94 -4.06
C CYS A 426 -26.04 -8.57 -3.76
N VAL A 427 -26.69 -7.51 -4.23
CA VAL A 427 -26.23 -6.13 -3.94
C VAL A 427 -26.44 -5.77 -2.47
N GLY A 428 -27.56 -6.18 -1.87
CA GLY A 428 -27.85 -5.96 -0.47
C GLY A 428 -28.68 -4.72 -0.17
N GLN A 429 -28.81 -4.40 1.12
CA GLN A 429 -29.63 -3.29 1.59
C GLN A 429 -29.04 -1.94 1.22
N GLN A 430 -29.88 -1.06 0.65
CA GLN A 430 -29.54 0.34 0.40
C GLN A 430 -29.96 1.18 1.60
N ASN A 431 -29.05 2.03 2.07
CA ASN A 431 -29.27 2.89 3.22
C ASN A 431 -29.14 4.37 2.84
N VAL A 432 -29.94 5.21 3.46
CA VAL A 432 -29.87 6.67 3.43
C VAL A 432 -29.87 7.17 4.86
N GLU A 433 -28.93 8.03 5.21
CA GLU A 433 -28.72 8.54 6.58
C GLU A 433 -28.57 7.42 7.64
N GLY A 434 -27.92 6.34 7.24
CA GLY A 434 -27.68 5.17 8.11
C GLY A 434 -28.91 4.30 8.37
N LYS A 435 -30.05 4.59 7.72
CA LYS A 435 -31.32 3.88 7.87
C LYS A 435 -31.78 3.32 6.54
N ARG A 436 -32.67 2.35 6.57
CA ARG A 436 -33.34 1.85 5.36
C ARG A 436 -34.03 3.01 4.64
N ILE A 437 -34.34 2.86 3.37
CA ILE A 437 -34.92 3.92 2.54
C ILE A 437 -36.13 4.57 3.25
N PRO A 438 -36.14 5.90 3.40
CA PRO A 438 -37.22 6.62 4.11
C PRO A 438 -38.50 6.68 3.28
N PHE A 439 -39.62 6.87 3.95
CA PHE A 439 -40.91 7.13 3.31
C PHE A 439 -40.96 8.56 2.74
N GLY A 440 -40.60 8.68 1.44
CA GLY A 440 -40.71 9.96 0.73
C GLY A 440 -42.14 10.33 0.34
N PHE A 441 -42.99 9.35 0.11
CA PHE A 441 -44.44 9.50 -0.01
C PHE A 441 -45.12 9.24 1.32
N ARG A 442 -46.40 9.56 1.41
CA ARG A 442 -47.16 9.35 2.65
C ARG A 442 -47.24 7.86 3.00
N LYS A 443 -46.47 7.44 4.00
CA LYS A 443 -46.38 6.07 4.54
C LYS A 443 -45.89 5.00 3.55
N ARG A 444 -45.19 5.38 2.49
CA ARG A 444 -44.58 4.45 1.53
C ARG A 444 -43.35 5.07 0.87
N THR A 445 -42.47 4.23 0.40
CA THR A 445 -41.21 4.67 -0.26
C THR A 445 -41.41 5.07 -1.70
N LEU A 446 -42.26 4.35 -2.42
CA LEU A 446 -42.63 4.61 -3.81
C LEU A 446 -44.13 4.35 -4.03
N PRO A 447 -44.74 4.95 -5.04
CA PRO A 447 -46.16 4.68 -5.38
C PRO A 447 -46.48 3.22 -5.74
N HIS A 448 -45.48 2.43 -6.07
CA HIS A 448 -45.64 1.00 -6.42
C HIS A 448 -45.88 0.10 -5.20
N PHE A 449 -45.61 0.58 -4.00
CA PHE A 449 -45.78 -0.18 -2.76
C PHE A 449 -47.05 0.26 -2.02
N ILE A 450 -47.60 -0.65 -1.25
CA ILE A 450 -48.74 -0.33 -0.37
C ILE A 450 -48.29 0.51 0.82
N LYS A 451 -49.23 1.24 1.42
CA LYS A 451 -48.94 2.04 2.62
C LYS A 451 -48.52 1.13 3.78
N ASP A 452 -47.61 1.62 4.61
CA ASP A 452 -47.10 0.93 5.80
C ASP A 452 -46.41 -0.43 5.46
N ASP A 453 -45.81 -0.54 4.29
CA ASP A 453 -45.02 -1.68 3.92
C ASP A 453 -43.59 -1.53 4.45
N TYR A 454 -43.24 -2.34 5.45
CA TYR A 454 -41.92 -2.42 6.07
C TYR A 454 -41.08 -3.61 5.56
N GLY A 455 -41.53 -4.27 4.52
CA GLY A 455 -40.86 -5.40 3.91
C GLY A 455 -39.47 -5.03 3.34
N PRO A 456 -38.63 -6.03 3.07
CA PRO A 456 -37.29 -5.75 2.56
C PRO A 456 -37.30 -5.07 1.19
N GLU A 457 -38.18 -5.49 0.27
CA GLU A 457 -38.25 -4.94 -1.09
C GLU A 457 -38.70 -3.47 -1.11
N SER A 458 -39.67 -3.12 -0.29
CA SER A 458 -40.21 -1.76 -0.20
C SER A 458 -39.27 -0.76 0.47
N ARG A 459 -38.36 -1.23 1.29
CA ARG A 459 -37.43 -0.40 2.07
C ARG A 459 -36.00 -0.45 1.56
N GLY A 460 -35.77 -0.90 0.33
CA GLY A 460 -34.50 -0.76 -0.37
C GLY A 460 -33.57 -1.95 -0.33
N PHE A 461 -34.05 -3.15 -0.01
CA PHE A 461 -33.23 -4.35 -0.14
C PHE A 461 -33.18 -4.80 -1.59
N VAL A 462 -31.97 -4.83 -2.16
CA VAL A 462 -31.71 -5.28 -3.53
C VAL A 462 -31.28 -6.75 -3.49
N GLU A 463 -32.18 -7.63 -3.89
CA GLU A 463 -31.93 -9.09 -3.91
C GLU A 463 -31.15 -9.58 -5.13
N ASN A 464 -31.21 -8.82 -6.22
CA ASN A 464 -30.52 -9.16 -7.46
C ASN A 464 -29.04 -8.76 -7.41
N SER A 465 -28.22 -9.46 -8.17
CA SER A 465 -26.84 -9.08 -8.44
C SER A 465 -26.75 -8.10 -9.62
N TYR A 466 -25.60 -7.48 -9.81
CA TYR A 466 -25.36 -6.67 -11.00
C TYR A 466 -25.41 -7.50 -12.29
N LEU A 467 -25.00 -8.76 -12.25
CA LEU A 467 -25.06 -9.66 -13.40
C LEU A 467 -26.51 -9.96 -13.81
N ALA A 468 -27.38 -10.21 -12.83
CA ALA A 468 -28.79 -10.46 -13.08
C ALA A 468 -29.56 -9.21 -13.52
N GLY A 469 -29.06 -8.04 -13.15
CA GLY A 469 -29.72 -6.76 -13.36
C GLY A 469 -30.68 -6.39 -12.23
N LEU A 470 -30.88 -5.10 -12.03
CA LEU A 470 -31.75 -4.55 -10.99
C LEU A 470 -33.15 -4.30 -11.53
N THR A 471 -34.18 -4.52 -10.72
CA THR A 471 -35.52 -4.08 -11.03
C THR A 471 -35.62 -2.54 -10.98
N PRO A 472 -36.63 -1.89 -11.63
CA PRO A 472 -36.74 -0.42 -11.60
C PRO A 472 -36.77 0.19 -10.20
N SER A 473 -37.46 -0.40 -9.24
CA SER A 473 -37.50 0.07 -7.86
C SER A 473 -36.16 -0.13 -7.13
N GLU A 474 -35.52 -1.27 -7.31
CA GLU A 474 -34.19 -1.53 -6.75
C GLU A 474 -33.15 -0.57 -7.33
N PHE A 475 -33.18 -0.29 -8.62
CA PHE A 475 -32.32 0.70 -9.25
C PHE A 475 -32.52 2.09 -8.66
N PHE A 476 -33.77 2.51 -8.45
CA PHE A 476 -34.06 3.81 -7.85
C PHE A 476 -33.49 3.94 -6.43
N PHE A 477 -33.67 2.93 -5.60
CA PHE A 477 -33.12 2.91 -4.25
C PHE A 477 -31.59 2.87 -4.22
N HIS A 478 -31.00 2.13 -5.15
CA HIS A 478 -29.55 2.11 -5.32
C HIS A 478 -29.00 3.49 -5.74
N ALA A 479 -29.71 4.18 -6.63
CA ALA A 479 -29.38 5.54 -7.02
C ALA A 479 -29.50 6.53 -5.86
N MET A 480 -30.49 6.39 -4.99
CA MET A 480 -30.63 7.22 -3.76
C MET A 480 -29.46 7.03 -2.82
N GLY A 481 -29.07 5.79 -2.56
CA GLY A 481 -27.91 5.48 -1.72
C GLY A 481 -26.60 6.02 -2.29
N GLY A 482 -26.40 5.87 -3.59
CA GLY A 482 -25.23 6.41 -4.30
C GLY A 482 -25.21 7.95 -4.31
N ARG A 483 -26.35 8.61 -4.44
CA ARG A 483 -26.47 10.08 -4.40
C ARG A 483 -26.05 10.63 -3.05
N GLU A 484 -26.47 10.00 -1.96
CA GLU A 484 -26.03 10.37 -0.61
C GLU A 484 -24.51 10.32 -0.47
N GLY A 485 -23.87 9.27 -0.97
CA GLY A 485 -22.41 9.15 -0.95
C GLY A 485 -21.70 10.30 -1.68
N LEU A 486 -22.23 10.73 -2.82
CA LEU A 486 -21.70 11.87 -3.57
C LEU A 486 -21.87 13.20 -2.82
N ILE A 487 -23.02 13.42 -2.21
CA ILE A 487 -23.31 14.62 -1.40
C ILE A 487 -22.40 14.65 -0.17
N ASP A 488 -22.24 13.55 0.54
CA ASP A 488 -21.36 13.44 1.69
C ASP A 488 -19.90 13.77 1.33
N THR A 489 -19.41 13.27 0.21
CA THR A 489 -18.08 13.58 -0.27
C THR A 489 -17.88 15.08 -0.48
N ALA A 490 -18.83 15.73 -1.12
CA ALA A 490 -18.78 17.18 -1.39
C ALA A 490 -18.82 18.02 -0.10
N VAL A 491 -19.63 17.65 0.87
CA VAL A 491 -19.74 18.38 2.16
C VAL A 491 -18.52 18.15 3.04
N LYS A 492 -18.07 16.91 3.17
CA LYS A 492 -16.89 16.55 4.00
C LYS A 492 -15.62 17.23 3.53
N THR A 493 -15.46 17.48 2.24
CA THR A 493 -14.28 18.14 1.67
C THR A 493 -14.06 19.51 2.30
N ALA A 494 -15.09 20.35 2.38
CA ALA A 494 -15.00 21.70 2.95
C ALA A 494 -14.75 21.65 4.46
N GLU A 495 -15.47 20.83 5.20
CA GLU A 495 -15.34 20.70 6.65
C GLU A 495 -13.96 20.18 7.06
N THR A 496 -13.49 19.12 6.42
CA THR A 496 -12.16 18.56 6.71
C THR A 496 -11.03 19.53 6.32
N GLY A 497 -11.17 20.26 5.23
CA GLY A 497 -10.23 21.29 4.81
C GLY A 497 -10.12 22.42 5.84
N TYR A 498 -11.23 22.86 6.41
CA TYR A 498 -11.24 23.89 7.46
C TYR A 498 -10.61 23.36 8.77
N ILE A 499 -10.89 22.12 9.16
CA ILE A 499 -10.24 21.48 10.33
C ILE A 499 -8.73 21.37 10.11
N GLN A 500 -8.30 20.90 8.94
CA GLN A 500 -6.87 20.76 8.58
C GLN A 500 -6.15 22.11 8.66
N ARG A 501 -6.73 23.19 8.12
CA ARG A 501 -6.17 24.55 8.21
C ARG A 501 -5.99 24.99 9.67
N ARG A 502 -7.00 24.80 10.51
CA ARG A 502 -6.95 25.17 11.93
C ARG A 502 -5.87 24.39 12.69
N LEU A 503 -5.75 23.08 12.44
CA LEU A 503 -4.72 22.25 13.05
C LEU A 503 -3.31 22.69 12.65
N ILE A 504 -3.09 22.93 11.36
CA ILE A 504 -1.79 23.38 10.86
C ILE A 504 -1.43 24.76 11.45
N LYS A 505 -2.36 25.70 11.47
CA LYS A 505 -2.10 27.02 12.08
C LYS A 505 -1.82 26.95 13.59
N ALA A 506 -2.44 26.02 14.30
CA ALA A 506 -2.16 25.82 15.72
C ALA A 506 -0.78 25.21 15.99
N MET A 507 -0.27 24.40 15.06
CA MET A 507 0.98 23.64 15.25
C MET A 507 2.14 24.10 14.37
N GLU A 508 2.00 25.17 13.57
CA GLU A 508 3.04 25.59 12.62
C GLU A 508 4.39 25.96 13.27
N SER A 509 4.36 26.40 14.52
CA SER A 509 5.55 26.83 15.28
C SER A 509 6.06 25.75 16.25
N VAL A 510 5.37 24.61 16.37
CA VAL A 510 5.75 23.54 17.28
C VAL A 510 6.92 22.75 16.72
N MET A 511 8.00 22.68 17.48
CA MET A 511 9.27 22.12 17.04
C MET A 511 10.02 21.48 18.20
N VAL A 512 10.79 20.43 17.90
CA VAL A 512 11.73 19.83 18.87
C VAL A 512 12.95 20.74 19.03
N ASN A 513 13.25 21.12 20.26
CA ASN A 513 14.43 21.92 20.60
C ASN A 513 15.64 21.02 20.86
N TYR A 514 16.83 21.63 20.93
CA TYR A 514 18.09 20.92 21.17
C TYR A 514 18.19 20.26 22.55
N ASP A 515 17.36 20.66 23.53
CA ASP A 515 17.24 20.00 24.83
C ASP A 515 16.33 18.77 24.84
N GLY A 516 15.75 18.43 23.68
CA GLY A 516 14.81 17.32 23.51
C GLY A 516 13.36 17.65 23.86
N THR A 517 13.07 18.85 24.33
CA THR A 517 11.70 19.30 24.62
C THR A 517 11.01 19.79 23.35
N VAL A 518 9.69 19.61 23.30
CA VAL A 518 8.85 20.17 22.23
C VAL A 518 8.24 21.48 22.71
N ARG A 519 8.52 22.56 22.00
CA ARG A 519 8.06 23.91 22.33
C ARG A 519 7.50 24.64 21.14
N ASN A 520 6.65 25.64 21.39
CA ASN A 520 6.17 26.57 20.38
C ASN A 520 7.12 27.78 20.23
N SER A 521 6.77 28.74 19.38
CA SER A 521 7.55 29.95 19.14
C SER A 521 7.72 30.86 20.38
N VAL A 522 6.77 30.78 21.32
CA VAL A 522 6.80 31.56 22.59
C VAL A 522 7.64 30.84 23.67
N GLY A 523 8.08 29.63 23.43
CA GLY A 523 8.84 28.83 24.38
C GLY A 523 8.00 28.04 25.38
N GLN A 524 6.68 27.97 25.20
CA GLN A 524 5.82 27.15 26.05
C GLN A 524 6.13 25.65 25.82
N LEU A 525 6.22 24.93 26.91
CA LEU A 525 6.44 23.49 26.89
C LEU A 525 5.17 22.75 26.45
N ILE A 526 5.27 21.96 25.38
CA ILE A 526 4.19 21.14 24.87
C ILE A 526 4.40 19.68 25.25
N GLN A 527 5.59 19.15 25.03
CA GLN A 527 5.99 17.82 25.43
C GLN A 527 7.41 17.85 26.06
N LEU A 528 7.64 17.07 27.08
CA LEU A 528 8.97 16.92 27.70
C LEU A 528 9.93 16.15 26.78
N ARG A 529 9.42 15.20 26.04
CA ARG A 529 10.09 14.47 24.95
C ARG A 529 9.10 14.30 23.80
N TYR A 530 9.56 14.37 22.57
CA TYR A 530 8.75 14.14 21.39
C TYR A 530 8.08 12.76 21.45
N GLY A 531 6.74 12.71 21.33
CA GLY A 531 5.98 11.47 21.43
C GLY A 531 6.09 10.76 22.79
N GLU A 532 6.54 11.48 23.85
CA GLU A 532 6.78 10.99 25.21
C GLU A 532 7.98 10.04 25.35
N ASP A 533 8.52 9.52 24.24
CA ASP A 533 9.65 8.60 24.18
C ASP A 533 10.92 9.20 23.52
N GLY A 534 10.79 10.31 22.81
CA GLY A 534 11.89 10.95 22.08
C GLY A 534 12.39 10.20 20.86
N LEU A 535 11.63 9.20 20.39
CA LEU A 535 12.00 8.37 19.24
C LEU A 535 11.56 9.00 17.91
N CYS A 536 12.35 8.75 16.86
CA CYS A 536 12.02 9.15 15.50
C CYS A 536 10.94 8.20 14.93
N GLY A 537 9.82 8.76 14.47
CA GLY A 537 8.70 7.97 13.94
C GLY A 537 9.02 7.13 12.72
N GLU A 538 10.06 7.47 11.96
CA GLU A 538 10.47 6.73 10.77
C GLU A 538 11.30 5.47 11.07
N THR A 539 11.93 5.41 12.23
CA THR A 539 12.88 4.34 12.58
C THR A 539 12.29 3.29 13.50
N VAL A 540 11.12 3.52 14.05
CA VAL A 540 10.50 2.60 15.00
C VAL A 540 9.72 1.51 14.30
N GLU A 541 9.71 0.32 14.90
CA GLU A 541 9.01 -0.86 14.40
C GLU A 541 8.13 -1.45 15.49
N PHE A 542 7.02 -2.08 15.09
CA PHE A 542 6.17 -2.82 16.01
C PHE A 542 6.85 -4.11 16.48
N GLN A 543 6.91 -4.28 17.80
CA GLN A 543 7.40 -5.48 18.45
C GLN A 543 6.23 -6.19 19.14
N SER A 544 6.21 -7.50 19.07
CA SER A 544 5.26 -8.32 19.82
C SER A 544 5.93 -8.94 21.03
N LEU A 545 5.28 -8.87 22.18
CA LEU A 545 5.72 -9.50 23.42
C LEU A 545 4.96 -10.83 23.62
N PRO A 546 5.49 -11.95 23.16
CA PRO A 546 4.76 -13.21 23.14
C PRO A 546 4.54 -13.83 24.53
N THR A 547 5.30 -13.37 25.54
CA THR A 547 5.27 -13.94 26.90
C THR A 547 4.11 -13.45 27.75
N LEU A 548 3.55 -12.27 27.43
CA LEU A 548 2.66 -11.53 28.32
C LEU A 548 1.31 -12.20 28.56
N LYS A 549 0.67 -12.70 27.50
CA LYS A 549 -0.69 -13.28 27.54
C LYS A 549 -0.76 -14.76 27.84
N LEU A 550 0.37 -15.44 27.81
CA LEU A 550 0.41 -16.89 27.98
C LEU A 550 0.12 -17.31 29.42
N SER A 551 -0.62 -18.41 29.60
CA SER A 551 -0.74 -19.06 30.91
C SER A 551 0.63 -19.61 31.37
N ASN A 552 0.79 -19.80 32.68
CA ASN A 552 2.07 -20.29 33.23
C ASN A 552 2.51 -21.61 32.60
N ARG A 553 1.56 -22.53 32.39
CA ARG A 553 1.83 -23.85 31.78
C ARG A 553 2.29 -23.74 30.32
N VAL A 554 1.66 -22.86 29.53
CA VAL A 554 2.01 -22.65 28.12
C VAL A 554 3.33 -21.91 28.02
N PHE A 555 3.55 -20.94 28.89
CA PHE A 555 4.81 -20.18 28.97
C PHE A 555 5.99 -21.10 29.29
N GLU A 556 5.87 -21.94 30.30
CA GLU A 556 6.91 -22.92 30.65
C GLU A 556 7.17 -23.89 29.48
N LYS A 557 6.13 -24.42 28.85
CA LYS A 557 6.26 -25.35 27.72
C LYS A 557 6.94 -24.73 26.49
N ARG A 558 6.72 -23.43 26.25
CA ARG A 558 7.26 -22.75 25.05
C ARG A 558 8.67 -22.19 25.26
N PHE A 559 8.95 -21.67 26.43
CA PHE A 559 10.16 -20.86 26.66
C PHE A 559 11.19 -21.54 27.55
N LYS A 560 10.80 -22.48 28.39
CA LYS A 560 11.77 -23.22 29.20
C LYS A 560 12.46 -24.28 28.33
N PHE A 561 13.79 -24.17 28.27
CA PHE A 561 14.59 -25.16 27.55
C PHE A 561 14.71 -26.42 28.41
N ASP A 562 14.35 -27.58 27.82
CA ASP A 562 14.46 -28.89 28.50
C ASP A 562 15.69 -29.66 27.97
N PRO A 563 16.78 -29.70 28.74
CA PRO A 563 17.99 -30.43 28.35
C PRO A 563 17.84 -31.94 28.40
N THR A 564 16.73 -32.46 28.96
CA THR A 564 16.51 -33.91 29.11
C THR A 564 15.83 -34.55 27.90
N ASN A 565 15.26 -33.74 26.99
CA ASN A 565 14.56 -34.25 25.83
C ASN A 565 15.52 -34.56 24.65
N GLU A 566 16.25 -35.64 24.77
CA GLU A 566 17.25 -36.10 23.82
C GLU A 566 16.72 -36.25 22.37
N ARG A 567 15.45 -36.67 22.22
CA ARG A 567 14.81 -36.86 20.90
C ARG A 567 14.63 -35.53 20.15
N TYR A 568 14.29 -34.48 20.88
CA TYR A 568 14.14 -33.15 20.32
C TYR A 568 15.49 -32.55 19.97
N LEU A 569 16.44 -32.65 20.91
CA LEU A 569 17.77 -32.08 20.80
C LEU A 569 18.57 -32.67 19.63
N ARG A 570 18.47 -33.97 19.37
CA ARG A 570 19.12 -34.62 18.21
C ARG A 570 18.57 -34.21 16.87
N ARG A 571 17.36 -33.63 16.82
CA ARG A 571 16.79 -33.10 15.58
C ARG A 571 17.23 -31.66 15.26
N VAL A 572 17.64 -30.94 16.29
CA VAL A 572 17.92 -29.49 16.21
C VAL A 572 19.41 -29.21 16.22
N PHE A 573 20.18 -29.96 17.00
CA PHE A 573 21.62 -29.74 17.20
C PHE A 573 22.47 -30.84 16.58
N THR A 574 23.68 -30.47 16.18
CA THR A 574 24.73 -31.42 15.78
C THR A 574 25.21 -32.23 16.99
N GLU A 575 25.78 -33.40 16.76
CA GLU A 575 26.22 -34.29 17.84
C GLU A 575 27.29 -33.67 18.75
N ASP A 576 28.14 -32.80 18.19
CA ASP A 576 29.19 -32.11 18.93
C ASP A 576 28.60 -31.12 19.94
N ILE A 577 27.66 -30.30 19.49
CA ILE A 577 26.92 -29.34 20.34
C ILE A 577 26.09 -30.09 21.39
N LEU A 578 25.51 -31.22 21.03
CA LEU A 578 24.73 -32.03 21.94
C LEU A 578 25.60 -32.58 23.09
N ARG A 579 26.82 -33.07 22.80
CA ARG A 579 27.77 -33.53 23.81
C ARG A 579 28.21 -32.41 24.75
N GLU A 580 28.46 -31.23 24.23
CA GLU A 580 28.81 -30.05 25.01
C GLU A 580 27.65 -29.62 25.92
N LEU A 581 26.43 -29.62 25.41
CA LEU A 581 25.21 -29.25 26.13
C LEU A 581 24.89 -30.22 27.27
N MET A 582 25.07 -31.53 27.04
CA MET A 582 24.80 -32.57 28.04
C MET A 582 25.96 -32.81 28.99
N GLY A 583 27.19 -32.49 28.60
CA GLY A 583 28.40 -32.70 29.40
C GLY A 583 28.77 -31.58 30.32
N SER A 584 28.21 -30.37 30.16
CA SER A 584 28.58 -29.19 30.94
C SER A 584 27.49 -28.81 31.93
N GLY A 585 27.78 -28.93 33.23
CA GLY A 585 26.90 -28.44 34.29
C GLY A 585 26.72 -26.92 34.28
N ASP A 586 27.70 -26.19 33.77
CA ASP A 586 27.66 -24.74 33.70
C ASP A 586 26.62 -24.24 32.71
N VAL A 587 26.48 -24.93 31.57
CA VAL A 587 25.47 -24.58 30.56
C VAL A 587 24.04 -24.78 31.09
N ILE A 588 23.81 -25.86 31.86
CA ILE A 588 22.51 -26.12 32.47
C ILE A 588 22.19 -25.05 33.51
N SER A 589 23.18 -24.65 34.30
CA SER A 589 23.05 -23.57 35.30
C SER A 589 22.71 -22.21 34.65
N GLU A 590 23.34 -21.88 33.52
CA GLU A 590 23.02 -20.67 32.77
C GLU A 590 21.61 -20.69 32.14
N LEU A 591 21.14 -21.84 31.64
CA LEU A 591 19.79 -22.00 31.13
C LEU A 591 18.74 -21.85 32.24
N GLU A 592 19.01 -22.30 33.45
CA GLU A 592 18.12 -22.07 34.59
C GLU A 592 18.07 -20.61 35.01
N LYS A 593 19.20 -19.92 35.02
CA LYS A 593 19.24 -18.47 35.27
C LYS A 593 18.48 -17.68 34.22
N GLU A 594 18.58 -18.06 32.93
CA GLU A 594 17.79 -17.47 31.85
C GLU A 594 16.29 -17.64 32.12
N TRP A 595 15.87 -18.84 32.52
CA TRP A 595 14.47 -19.08 32.84
C TRP A 595 13.96 -18.24 34.01
N GLU A 596 14.72 -18.15 35.09
CA GLU A 596 14.37 -17.32 36.23
C GLU A 596 14.23 -15.85 35.81
N GLN A 597 15.17 -15.35 35.00
CA GLN A 597 15.12 -13.98 34.48
C GLN A 597 13.90 -13.75 33.59
N LEU A 598 13.54 -14.69 32.73
CA LEU A 598 12.33 -14.62 31.90
C LEU A 598 11.05 -14.56 32.73
N VAL A 599 10.98 -15.30 33.82
CA VAL A 599 9.83 -15.26 34.76
C VAL A 599 9.74 -13.89 35.44
N GLU A 600 10.85 -13.36 35.94
CA GLU A 600 10.88 -12.01 36.53
C GLU A 600 10.50 -10.92 35.55
N ASP A 601 11.04 -10.96 34.34
CA ASP A 601 10.75 -10.00 33.27
C ASP A 601 9.26 -10.05 32.87
N ARG A 602 8.69 -11.24 32.79
CA ARG A 602 7.24 -11.41 32.51
C ARG A 602 6.38 -10.80 33.60
N GLU A 603 6.73 -10.98 34.87
CA GLU A 603 6.01 -10.37 35.98
C GLU A 603 6.13 -8.83 35.98
N ALA A 604 7.31 -8.32 35.69
CA ALA A 604 7.56 -6.89 35.55
C ALA A 604 6.73 -6.30 34.40
N LEU A 605 6.72 -6.97 33.25
CA LEU A 605 5.93 -6.55 32.09
C LEU A 605 4.42 -6.55 32.37
N ARG A 606 3.92 -7.51 33.14
CA ARG A 606 2.50 -7.56 33.54
C ARG A 606 2.10 -6.40 34.46
N LYS A 607 3.04 -5.88 35.24
CA LYS A 607 2.83 -4.66 36.05
C LYS A 607 2.83 -3.40 35.17
N ILE A 608 3.71 -3.34 34.18
CA ILE A 608 3.83 -2.20 33.26
C ILE A 608 2.64 -2.14 32.27
N PHE A 609 2.22 -3.28 31.77
CA PHE A 609 1.11 -3.42 30.80
C PHE A 609 -0.09 -4.16 31.41
N PRO A 610 -0.83 -3.53 32.33
CA PRO A 610 -1.95 -4.21 33.03
C PRO A 610 -3.11 -4.57 32.09
N THR A 611 -3.24 -3.88 30.94
CA THR A 611 -4.26 -4.19 29.92
C THR A 611 -3.93 -5.42 29.07
N GLY A 612 -2.75 -6.00 29.22
CA GLY A 612 -2.29 -7.16 28.44
C GLY A 612 -1.92 -6.83 27.00
N GLU A 613 -1.65 -5.56 26.69
CA GLU A 613 -1.19 -5.13 25.37
C GLU A 613 0.20 -5.72 25.08
N THR A 614 0.29 -6.47 23.98
CA THR A 614 1.50 -7.22 23.61
C THR A 614 2.35 -6.53 22.55
N SER A 615 1.83 -5.45 21.93
CA SER A 615 2.52 -4.71 20.89
C SER A 615 3.17 -3.46 21.47
N VAL A 616 4.46 -3.31 21.25
CA VAL A 616 5.26 -2.13 21.62
C VAL A 616 6.00 -1.61 20.39
N VAL A 617 6.41 -0.35 20.42
CA VAL A 617 7.13 0.30 19.33
C VAL A 617 8.57 0.57 19.78
N LEU A 618 9.56 0.05 19.07
CA LEU A 618 10.99 0.19 19.37
C LEU A 618 11.79 0.52 18.10
N PRO A 619 12.95 1.18 18.22
CA PRO A 619 13.79 1.51 17.05
C PRO A 619 14.64 0.34 16.54
N CYS A 620 14.32 -0.88 16.93
CA CYS A 620 14.96 -2.11 16.49
C CYS A 620 13.92 -3.22 16.36
N ASN A 621 14.25 -4.28 15.63
CA ASN A 621 13.44 -5.48 15.55
C ASN A 621 14.15 -6.63 16.25
N LEU A 622 13.62 -7.08 17.38
CA LEU A 622 14.22 -8.16 18.19
C LEU A 622 14.03 -9.54 17.56
N GLN A 623 13.01 -9.71 16.73
CA GLN A 623 12.71 -11.00 16.11
C GLN A 623 13.56 -11.25 14.85
N ARG A 624 13.92 -10.20 14.13
CA ARG A 624 14.76 -10.21 12.94
C ARG A 624 16.25 -10.13 13.31
#